data_6774965d8e4d8ee92c3a3c529a237427
#
_entry.id   6774965d8e4d8ee92c3a3c529a237427
#
_cell.length_a   1.000
_cell.length_b   1.000
_cell.length_c   1.000
_cell.angle_alpha   90.00
_cell.angle_beta   90.00
_cell.angle_gamma   90.00
#
_symmetry.space_group_name_H-M   'P 1'
#
loop_
_entity.id
_entity.type
_entity.pdbx_description
1 polymer ?
#
loop_
_entity_poly.entity_id
_entity_poly.type
_entity_poly.pdbx_seq_one_letter_code
_entity_poly.pdbx_strand_id
1 'polypeptide(L)'
;KKKYSSLSQEDRKVIDMAIMAENQTILSEAEFSSMLHPGSKNPDKELNDLIGLENVKETVEKLKAQMQFNNRKNNKAFHMCFLGNPGTGKTTVAKILTGILYKNKYIKKNEYICTDSATIMSAHDSRKMKLILNKAHNRVLFIDEAYALAYDTSGAGQQILAMLLNEMENSRDNMIVILAGYKNEMKMLFQLNEGLASRINTYLFFEDYDQAEMGEILKGLATKDGYLIESDAFEMLINVLLYKKCLPSFANGRTV
;
A
#
# COMPACT_ATOMS: atom_id res chain seq x y z
N LYS A 1 5.30 -8.25 39.71
CA LYS A 1 5.37 -8.98 38.40
C LYS A 1 6.77 -9.55 38.26
N LYS A 2 6.93 -10.90 38.29
CA LYS A 2 8.22 -11.57 37.99
C LYS A 2 8.60 -11.22 36.54
N LYS A 3 9.85 -10.86 36.29
CA LYS A 3 10.35 -10.65 34.92
C LYS A 3 10.27 -11.98 34.17
N TYR A 4 9.89 -11.98 32.88
CA TYR A 4 9.84 -13.16 32.02
C TYR A 4 11.13 -13.97 32.06
N SER A 5 12.29 -13.30 32.14
CA SER A 5 13.61 -13.90 32.24
C SER A 5 13.85 -14.70 33.50
N SER A 6 13.08 -14.52 34.58
CA SER A 6 13.21 -15.23 35.85
C SER A 6 12.25 -16.44 35.99
N LEU A 7 11.49 -16.74 34.94
CA LEU A 7 10.58 -17.89 34.90
C LEU A 7 11.30 -19.16 34.50
N SER A 8 10.77 -20.33 34.91
CA SER A 8 11.24 -21.62 34.46
C SER A 8 11.08 -21.78 32.95
N GLN A 9 11.80 -22.71 32.34
CA GLN A 9 11.72 -22.99 30.91
C GLN A 9 10.29 -23.47 30.51
N GLU A 10 9.64 -24.24 31.38
CA GLU A 10 8.26 -24.69 31.19
C GLU A 10 7.24 -23.53 31.26
N ASP A 11 7.35 -22.67 32.29
CA ASP A 11 6.48 -21.51 32.42
C ASP A 11 6.60 -20.55 31.21
N ARG A 12 7.82 -20.32 30.71
CA ARG A 12 8.04 -19.53 29.50
C ARG A 12 7.36 -20.17 28.31
N LYS A 13 7.48 -21.49 28.13
CA LYS A 13 6.85 -22.21 27.02
C LYS A 13 5.34 -22.10 27.04
N VAL A 14 4.72 -22.21 28.22
CA VAL A 14 3.27 -22.04 28.40
C VAL A 14 2.83 -20.60 28.07
N ILE A 15 3.60 -19.60 28.54
CA ILE A 15 3.31 -18.20 28.24
C ILE A 15 3.45 -17.92 26.75
N ASP A 16 4.51 -18.42 26.09
CA ASP A 16 4.73 -18.24 24.67
C ASP A 16 3.62 -18.89 23.83
N MET A 17 3.15 -20.07 24.22
CA MET A 17 2.00 -20.73 23.58
C MET A 17 0.70 -19.93 23.77
N ALA A 18 0.46 -19.39 24.95
CA ALA A 18 -0.71 -18.55 25.22
C ALA A 18 -0.67 -17.25 24.38
N ILE A 19 0.48 -16.59 24.31
CA ILE A 19 0.69 -15.40 23.48
C ILE A 19 0.51 -15.73 21.98
N MET A 20 1.02 -16.87 21.52
CA MET A 20 0.81 -17.33 20.15
C MET A 20 -0.67 -17.56 19.84
N ALA A 21 -1.41 -18.22 20.73
CA ALA A 21 -2.82 -18.46 20.56
C ALA A 21 -3.63 -17.15 20.55
N GLU A 22 -3.32 -16.21 21.45
CA GLU A 22 -3.93 -14.88 21.47
C GLU A 22 -3.64 -14.11 20.18
N ASN A 23 -2.40 -14.11 19.70
CA ASN A 23 -2.03 -13.45 18.47
C ASN A 23 -2.75 -14.04 17.24
N GLN A 24 -2.96 -15.36 17.21
CA GLN A 24 -3.74 -16.01 16.14
C GLN A 24 -5.22 -15.63 16.18
N THR A 25 -5.77 -15.29 17.34
CA THR A 25 -7.13 -14.79 17.47
C THR A 25 -7.26 -13.36 16.93
N ILE A 26 -6.21 -12.52 17.11
CA ILE A 26 -6.19 -11.12 16.68
C ILE A 26 -5.89 -11.00 15.17
N LEU A 27 -4.97 -11.81 14.67
CA LEU A 27 -4.57 -11.88 13.26
C LEU A 27 -4.30 -13.34 12.89
N SER A 28 -5.29 -13.99 12.29
CA SER A 28 -5.16 -15.39 11.86
C SER A 28 -4.18 -15.51 10.68
N GLU A 29 -3.61 -16.71 10.50
CA GLU A 29 -2.75 -17.01 9.35
C GLU A 29 -3.52 -16.87 8.01
N ALA A 30 -4.80 -17.22 7.97
CA ALA A 30 -5.64 -17.06 6.79
C ALA A 30 -5.86 -15.57 6.46
N GLU A 31 -6.14 -14.75 7.46
CA GLU A 31 -6.29 -13.31 7.32
C GLU A 31 -4.98 -12.65 6.87
N PHE A 32 -3.86 -13.01 7.49
CA PHE A 32 -2.56 -12.51 7.06
C PHE A 32 -2.22 -12.94 5.63
N SER A 33 -2.52 -14.18 5.26
CA SER A 33 -2.29 -14.69 3.90
C SER A 33 -3.10 -13.93 2.85
N SER A 34 -4.31 -13.47 3.20
CA SER A 34 -5.13 -12.64 2.30
C SER A 34 -4.56 -11.24 2.08
N MET A 35 -3.81 -10.72 3.05
CA MET A 35 -3.12 -9.42 2.95
C MET A 35 -1.78 -9.51 2.21
N LEU A 36 -1.18 -10.70 2.14
CA LEU A 36 0.16 -10.90 1.58
C LEU A 36 0.10 -11.12 0.07
N HIS A 37 0.74 -10.26 -0.68
CA HIS A 37 0.75 -10.30 -2.13
C HIS A 37 2.18 -10.32 -2.69
N PRO A 38 2.42 -11.02 -3.81
CA PRO A 38 3.72 -11.00 -4.47
C PRO A 38 3.96 -9.66 -5.17
N GLY A 39 5.19 -9.15 -5.08
CA GLY A 39 5.65 -8.03 -5.91
C GLY A 39 5.84 -8.45 -7.37
N SER A 40 6.02 -7.47 -8.25
CA SER A 40 6.27 -7.73 -9.66
C SER A 40 7.57 -8.51 -9.88
N LYS A 41 7.52 -9.47 -10.81
CA LYS A 41 8.71 -10.19 -11.30
C LYS A 41 9.43 -9.41 -12.40
N ASN A 42 8.69 -8.64 -13.20
CA ASN A 42 9.18 -7.84 -14.30
C ASN A 42 8.76 -6.37 -14.17
N PRO A 43 9.19 -5.68 -13.08
CA PRO A 43 8.65 -4.38 -12.73
C PRO A 43 8.91 -3.30 -13.78
N ASP A 44 10.05 -3.34 -14.48
CA ASP A 44 10.35 -2.34 -15.51
C ASP A 44 9.41 -2.47 -16.71
N LYS A 45 9.12 -3.70 -17.15
CA LYS A 45 8.15 -3.94 -18.21
C LYS A 45 6.74 -3.56 -17.74
N GLU A 46 6.30 -4.05 -16.58
CA GLU A 46 4.97 -3.76 -16.06
C GLU A 46 4.76 -2.25 -15.86
N LEU A 47 5.81 -1.49 -15.49
CA LEU A 47 5.74 -0.03 -15.37
C LEU A 47 5.52 0.65 -16.74
N ASN A 48 6.26 0.22 -17.75
CA ASN A 48 6.12 0.78 -19.09
C ASN A 48 4.80 0.41 -19.76
N ASP A 49 4.27 -0.76 -19.46
CA ASP A 49 2.98 -1.25 -19.97
C ASP A 49 1.76 -0.59 -19.29
N LEU A 50 1.96 0.24 -18.25
CA LEU A 50 0.85 0.98 -17.62
C LEU A 50 0.27 1.99 -18.63
N ILE A 51 -1.06 2.00 -18.71
CA ILE A 51 -1.79 2.99 -19.49
C ILE A 51 -1.81 4.30 -18.71
N GLY A 52 -1.45 5.41 -19.36
CA GLY A 52 -1.36 6.72 -18.73
C GLY A 52 -0.34 6.77 -17.58
N LEU A 53 -0.66 7.56 -16.56
CA LEU A 53 0.14 7.70 -15.33
C LEU A 53 1.58 8.18 -15.57
N GLU A 54 1.80 9.06 -16.56
CA GLU A 54 3.15 9.52 -16.96
C GLU A 54 3.90 10.18 -15.80
N ASN A 55 3.23 11.00 -14.99
CA ASN A 55 3.80 11.61 -13.79
C ASN A 55 4.25 10.58 -12.74
N VAL A 56 3.51 9.45 -12.63
CA VAL A 56 3.88 8.33 -11.75
C VAL A 56 5.11 7.60 -12.30
N LYS A 57 5.12 7.29 -13.61
CA LYS A 57 6.27 6.66 -14.29
C LYS A 57 7.53 7.49 -14.11
N GLU A 58 7.46 8.79 -14.37
CA GLU A 58 8.59 9.70 -14.17
C GLU A 58 9.10 9.71 -12.72
N THR A 59 8.18 9.74 -11.75
CA THR A 59 8.55 9.72 -10.33
C THR A 59 9.24 8.41 -9.96
N VAL A 60 8.75 7.28 -10.47
CA VAL A 60 9.35 5.96 -10.24
C VAL A 60 10.74 5.88 -10.88
N GLU A 61 10.94 6.42 -12.09
CA GLU A 61 12.27 6.47 -12.72
C GLU A 61 13.25 7.35 -11.94
N LYS A 62 12.81 8.50 -11.41
CA LYS A 62 13.62 9.33 -10.49
C LYS A 62 14.02 8.57 -9.23
N LEU A 63 13.07 7.80 -8.64
CA LEU A 63 13.37 6.93 -7.50
C LEU A 63 14.40 5.85 -7.84
N LYS A 64 14.28 5.20 -8.99
CA LYS A 64 15.27 4.20 -9.46
C LYS A 64 16.66 4.82 -9.60
N ALA A 65 16.75 6.00 -10.18
CA ALA A 65 18.02 6.72 -10.30
C ALA A 65 18.61 7.05 -8.91
N GLN A 66 17.79 7.53 -7.97
CA GLN A 66 18.22 7.79 -6.59
C GLN A 66 18.73 6.52 -5.88
N MET A 67 18.06 5.37 -6.09
CA MET A 67 18.47 4.09 -5.54
C MET A 67 19.83 3.63 -6.05
N GLN A 68 20.17 3.93 -7.32
CA GLN A 68 21.45 3.59 -7.92
C GLN A 68 22.60 4.49 -7.40
N PHE A 69 22.33 5.78 -7.16
CA PHE A 69 23.31 6.73 -6.66
C PHE A 69 23.55 6.62 -5.16
N ASN A 70 22.52 6.26 -4.38
CA ASN A 70 22.65 6.07 -2.95
C ASN A 70 23.38 4.75 -2.67
N ASN A 71 24.72 4.81 -2.70
CA ASN A 71 25.52 3.76 -2.06
C ASN A 71 24.97 3.56 -0.65
N ARG A 72 24.66 2.29 -0.28
CA ARG A 72 23.97 1.79 0.93
C ARG A 72 24.39 2.41 2.29
N LYS A 73 25.31 3.37 2.32
CA LYS A 73 25.79 4.06 3.51
C LYS A 73 24.91 5.22 3.98
N ASN A 74 24.03 5.73 3.11
CA ASN A 74 23.04 6.75 3.47
C ASN A 74 21.63 6.15 3.36
N ASN A 75 21.27 5.31 4.33
CA ASN A 75 19.96 4.68 4.45
C ASN A 75 18.85 5.71 4.63
N LYS A 76 18.38 6.31 3.53
CA LYS A 76 17.10 7.03 3.54
C LYS A 76 16.00 6.02 3.28
N ALA A 77 15.11 5.87 4.24
CA ALA A 77 13.87 5.14 4.02
C ALA A 77 13.08 5.78 2.87
N PHE A 78 12.54 4.97 1.98
CA PHE A 78 11.70 5.40 0.85
C PHE A 78 10.21 5.22 1.20
N HIS A 79 9.77 5.85 2.30
CA HIS A 79 8.34 5.86 2.59
C HIS A 79 7.63 6.79 1.62
N MET A 80 6.46 6.38 1.14
CA MET A 80 5.75 7.03 0.03
C MET A 80 4.30 7.30 0.39
N CYS A 81 3.72 8.29 -0.28
CA CYS A 81 2.30 8.57 -0.24
C CYS A 81 1.72 8.54 -1.65
N PHE A 82 0.65 7.75 -1.84
CA PHE A 82 -0.10 7.62 -3.08
C PHE A 82 -1.41 8.39 -2.99
N LEU A 83 -1.56 9.40 -3.81
CA LEU A 83 -2.67 10.34 -3.78
C LEU A 83 -3.51 10.21 -5.05
N GLY A 84 -4.77 9.84 -4.93
CA GLY A 84 -5.68 9.74 -6.06
C GLY A 84 -6.97 8.98 -5.77
N ASN A 85 -7.90 9.08 -6.71
CA ASN A 85 -9.22 8.48 -6.64
C ASN A 85 -9.19 6.93 -6.72
N PRO A 86 -10.28 6.23 -6.40
CA PRO A 86 -10.36 4.78 -6.54
C PRO A 86 -10.16 4.33 -7.99
N GLY A 87 -9.52 3.16 -8.17
CA GLY A 87 -9.35 2.56 -9.48
C GLY A 87 -8.33 3.23 -10.40
N THR A 88 -7.52 4.17 -9.91
CA THR A 88 -6.44 4.85 -10.66
C THR A 88 -5.12 4.08 -10.72
N GLY A 89 -5.08 2.84 -10.22
CA GLY A 89 -3.88 1.99 -10.33
C GLY A 89 -2.93 2.01 -9.13
N LYS A 90 -3.29 2.62 -7.99
CA LYS A 90 -2.42 2.70 -6.79
C LYS A 90 -1.85 1.35 -6.36
N THR A 91 -2.69 0.33 -6.20
CA THR A 91 -2.26 -1.02 -5.78
C THR A 91 -1.39 -1.70 -6.85
N THR A 92 -1.67 -1.47 -8.14
CA THR A 92 -0.86 -1.98 -9.25
C THR A 92 0.56 -1.39 -9.20
N VAL A 93 0.67 -0.08 -8.99
CA VAL A 93 1.98 0.59 -8.86
C VAL A 93 2.70 0.15 -7.58
N ALA A 94 1.99 -0.10 -6.46
CA ALA A 94 2.60 -0.65 -5.23
C ALA A 94 3.23 -2.03 -5.48
N LYS A 95 2.56 -2.90 -6.23
CA LYS A 95 3.12 -4.20 -6.68
C LYS A 95 4.39 -4.02 -7.53
N ILE A 96 4.37 -3.08 -8.48
CA ILE A 96 5.53 -2.79 -9.36
C ILE A 96 6.69 -2.25 -8.54
N LEU A 97 6.44 -1.26 -7.68
CA LEU A 97 7.46 -0.68 -6.79
C LEU A 97 8.06 -1.71 -5.84
N THR A 98 7.25 -2.64 -5.32
CA THR A 98 7.77 -3.76 -4.51
C THR A 98 8.82 -4.55 -5.29
N GLY A 99 8.57 -4.87 -6.56
CA GLY A 99 9.54 -5.53 -7.42
C GLY A 99 10.81 -4.71 -7.66
N ILE A 100 10.68 -3.39 -7.88
CA ILE A 100 11.82 -2.46 -8.04
C ILE A 100 12.66 -2.42 -6.77
N LEU A 101 12.02 -2.25 -5.61
CA LEU A 101 12.68 -2.20 -4.31
C LEU A 101 13.42 -3.50 -3.98
N TYR A 102 12.82 -4.64 -4.31
CA TYR A 102 13.44 -5.95 -4.15
C TYR A 102 14.66 -6.13 -5.06
N LYS A 103 14.56 -5.79 -6.36
CA LYS A 103 15.69 -5.84 -7.30
C LYS A 103 16.86 -4.96 -6.85
N ASN A 104 16.57 -3.79 -6.28
CA ASN A 104 17.58 -2.87 -5.75
C ASN A 104 18.00 -3.18 -4.31
N LYS A 105 17.52 -4.30 -3.73
CA LYS A 105 17.89 -4.82 -2.40
C LYS A 105 17.51 -3.90 -1.21
N TYR A 106 16.50 -3.06 -1.37
CA TYR A 106 15.93 -2.26 -0.27
C TYR A 106 15.02 -3.08 0.64
N ILE A 107 14.45 -4.15 0.11
CA ILE A 107 13.71 -5.17 0.86
C ILE A 107 14.26 -6.56 0.52
N LYS A 108 14.09 -7.53 1.43
CA LYS A 108 14.64 -8.89 1.24
C LYS A 108 13.62 -9.87 0.68
N LYS A 109 12.33 -9.53 0.69
CA LYS A 109 11.24 -10.35 0.17
C LYS A 109 10.50 -9.59 -0.91
N ASN A 110 10.30 -10.22 -2.07
CA ASN A 110 9.49 -9.62 -3.15
C ASN A 110 8.00 -9.78 -2.86
N GLU A 111 7.56 -9.21 -1.73
CA GLU A 111 6.21 -9.32 -1.21
C GLU A 111 5.79 -7.97 -0.59
N TYR A 112 4.51 -7.66 -0.65
CA TYR A 112 3.94 -6.55 0.08
C TYR A 112 2.69 -6.99 0.86
N ILE A 113 2.50 -6.36 2.00
CA ILE A 113 1.28 -6.50 2.79
C ILE A 113 0.34 -5.39 2.36
N CYS A 114 -0.84 -5.75 1.87
CA CYS A 114 -1.90 -4.83 1.49
C CYS A 114 -3.00 -4.88 2.54
N THR A 115 -3.27 -3.76 3.16
CA THR A 115 -4.32 -3.61 4.18
C THR A 115 -4.95 -2.23 4.07
N ASP A 116 -6.02 -2.00 4.79
CA ASP A 116 -6.69 -0.71 4.92
C ASP A 116 -6.89 -0.33 6.38
N SER A 117 -7.22 0.92 6.63
CA SER A 117 -7.42 1.44 7.99
C SER A 117 -8.53 0.72 8.75
N ALA A 118 -9.64 0.36 8.08
CA ALA A 118 -10.76 -0.33 8.72
C ALA A 118 -10.34 -1.72 9.21
N THR A 119 -9.61 -2.46 8.39
CA THR A 119 -9.05 -3.77 8.74
C THR A 119 -8.09 -3.68 9.93
N ILE A 120 -7.22 -2.66 9.95
CA ILE A 120 -6.27 -2.45 11.06
C ILE A 120 -7.02 -2.12 12.35
N MET A 121 -8.05 -1.27 12.29
CA MET A 121 -8.84 -0.84 13.44
C MET A 121 -9.87 -1.87 13.90
N SER A 122 -10.15 -2.92 13.14
CA SER A 122 -11.22 -3.91 13.43
C SER A 122 -11.06 -4.65 14.75
N ALA A 123 -9.86 -4.70 15.32
CA ALA A 123 -9.60 -5.30 16.62
C ALA A 123 -9.89 -4.34 17.82
N HIS A 124 -10.41 -3.14 17.56
CA HIS A 124 -10.65 -2.08 18.54
C HIS A 124 -9.45 -1.71 19.43
N ASP A 125 -8.25 -2.16 19.05
CA ASP A 125 -7.00 -1.83 19.72
C ASP A 125 -5.81 -1.86 18.74
N SER A 126 -4.65 -1.47 19.23
CA SER A 126 -3.43 -1.40 18.42
C SER A 126 -2.68 -2.75 18.25
N ARG A 127 -3.15 -3.85 18.84
CA ARG A 127 -2.45 -5.15 18.83
C ARG A 127 -2.36 -5.72 17.42
N LYS A 128 -3.41 -5.60 16.62
CA LYS A 128 -3.42 -6.05 15.23
C LYS A 128 -2.36 -5.34 14.41
N MET A 129 -2.26 -4.02 14.55
CA MET A 129 -1.23 -3.23 13.89
C MET A 129 0.19 -3.69 14.29
N LYS A 130 0.42 -3.98 15.57
CA LYS A 130 1.72 -4.49 16.03
C LYS A 130 2.09 -5.82 15.36
N LEU A 131 1.14 -6.73 15.18
CA LEU A 131 1.37 -8.00 14.48
C LEU A 131 1.66 -7.78 13.00
N ILE A 132 0.92 -6.88 12.34
CA ILE A 132 1.16 -6.50 10.93
C ILE A 132 2.56 -5.90 10.78
N LEU A 133 2.96 -4.95 11.62
CA LEU A 133 4.29 -4.32 11.59
C LEU A 133 5.41 -5.36 11.75
N ASN A 134 5.29 -6.29 12.70
CA ASN A 134 6.25 -7.37 12.87
C ASN A 134 6.40 -8.23 11.59
N LYS A 135 5.29 -8.49 10.90
CA LYS A 135 5.29 -9.25 9.63
C LYS A 135 5.75 -8.42 8.43
N ALA A 136 5.71 -7.08 8.52
CA ALA A 136 6.11 -6.16 7.46
C ALA A 136 7.63 -6.00 7.30
N HIS A 137 8.42 -6.48 8.24
CA HIS A 137 9.87 -6.44 8.15
C HIS A 137 10.39 -7.13 6.88
N ASN A 138 11.28 -6.47 6.17
CA ASN A 138 11.84 -6.85 4.88
C ASN A 138 10.82 -6.91 3.71
N ARG A 139 9.70 -6.20 3.84
CA ARG A 139 8.62 -6.08 2.86
C ARG A 139 8.18 -4.63 2.68
N VAL A 140 7.26 -4.43 1.76
CA VAL A 140 6.47 -3.20 1.67
C VAL A 140 5.19 -3.38 2.48
N LEU A 141 4.83 -2.38 3.26
CA LEU A 141 3.53 -2.25 3.92
C LEU A 141 2.71 -1.18 3.17
N PHE A 142 1.66 -1.60 2.50
CA PHE A 142 0.72 -0.73 1.81
C PHE A 142 -0.56 -0.60 2.64
N ILE A 143 -0.88 0.62 3.05
CA ILE A 143 -2.10 0.94 3.82
C ILE A 143 -2.98 1.82 2.95
N ASP A 144 -4.10 1.28 2.50
CA ASP A 144 -5.11 2.04 1.75
C ASP A 144 -6.04 2.80 2.72
N GLU A 145 -6.62 3.89 2.22
CA GLU A 145 -7.49 4.78 3.00
C GLU A 145 -6.87 5.21 4.35
N ALA A 146 -5.55 5.44 4.35
CA ALA A 146 -4.79 5.73 5.57
C ALA A 146 -5.31 6.95 6.34
N TYR A 147 -6.00 7.87 5.68
CA TYR A 147 -6.64 9.05 6.29
C TYR A 147 -7.69 8.66 7.34
N ALA A 148 -8.34 7.50 7.21
CA ALA A 148 -9.37 7.09 8.15
C ALA A 148 -8.83 6.90 9.59
N LEU A 149 -7.52 6.64 9.74
CA LEU A 149 -6.86 6.62 11.05
C LEU A 149 -6.91 7.97 11.79
N ALA A 150 -6.96 9.08 11.03
CA ALA A 150 -7.05 10.42 11.63
C ALA A 150 -8.47 10.79 12.07
N TYR A 151 -9.47 10.20 11.44
CA TYR A 151 -10.90 10.46 11.77
C TYR A 151 -11.45 9.55 12.86
N ASP A 152 -10.66 8.59 13.33
CA ASP A 152 -11.09 7.70 14.40
C ASP A 152 -11.25 8.45 15.72
N THR A 153 -12.47 8.43 16.27
CA THR A 153 -12.83 9.08 17.53
C THR A 153 -12.60 8.22 18.77
N SER A 154 -12.32 6.93 18.57
CA SER A 154 -12.06 5.99 19.69
C SER A 154 -10.66 6.15 20.30
N GLY A 155 -9.76 6.81 19.58
CA GLY A 155 -8.35 6.95 19.94
C GLY A 155 -7.45 5.79 19.47
N ALA A 156 -8.02 4.73 18.89
CA ALA A 156 -7.25 3.62 18.33
C ALA A 156 -6.42 4.07 17.14
N GLY A 157 -6.97 4.90 16.25
CA GLY A 157 -6.27 5.45 15.10
C GLY A 157 -5.02 6.23 15.49
N GLN A 158 -5.07 7.06 16.51
CA GLN A 158 -3.91 7.80 17.02
C GLN A 158 -2.83 6.88 17.59
N GLN A 159 -3.22 5.82 18.30
CA GLN A 159 -2.27 4.82 18.81
C GLN A 159 -1.60 4.07 17.65
N ILE A 160 -2.36 3.68 16.63
CA ILE A 160 -1.86 3.02 15.42
C ILE A 160 -0.87 3.92 14.69
N LEU A 161 -1.19 5.20 14.50
CA LEU A 161 -0.29 6.18 13.89
C LEU A 161 1.01 6.35 14.67
N ALA A 162 0.93 6.42 15.99
CA ALA A 162 2.11 6.52 16.85
C ALA A 162 3.01 5.27 16.73
N MET A 163 2.42 4.08 16.67
CA MET A 163 3.15 2.83 16.46
C MET A 163 3.80 2.78 15.09
N LEU A 164 3.06 3.18 14.04
CA LEU A 164 3.57 3.25 12.68
C LEU A 164 4.77 4.20 12.58
N LEU A 165 4.67 5.39 13.16
CA LEU A 165 5.76 6.37 13.20
C LEU A 165 7.00 5.83 13.89
N ASN A 166 6.84 5.19 15.04
CA ASN A 166 7.95 4.58 15.76
C ASN A 166 8.62 3.48 14.93
N GLU A 167 7.82 2.67 14.24
CA GLU A 167 8.36 1.59 13.41
C GLU A 167 9.06 2.14 12.15
N MET A 168 8.50 3.15 11.50
CA MET A 168 9.14 3.85 10.36
C MET A 168 10.50 4.43 10.74
N GLU A 169 10.69 4.86 11.98
CA GLU A 169 11.97 5.36 12.50
C GLU A 169 12.95 4.21 12.83
N ASN A 170 12.47 3.21 13.56
CA ASN A 170 13.31 2.12 14.08
C ASN A 170 13.70 1.10 13.00
N SER A 171 12.86 0.91 11.99
CA SER A 171 13.00 -0.09 10.92
C SER A 171 13.28 0.53 9.55
N ARG A 172 13.94 1.69 9.51
CA ARG A 172 14.25 2.45 8.27
C ARG A 172 14.90 1.59 7.18
N ASP A 173 15.71 0.61 7.58
CA ASP A 173 16.49 -0.23 6.68
C ASP A 173 15.78 -1.52 6.26
N ASN A 174 14.65 -1.80 6.91
CA ASN A 174 14.02 -3.12 6.82
C ASN A 174 12.55 -3.08 6.42
N MET A 175 11.92 -1.91 6.34
CA MET A 175 10.52 -1.77 6.02
C MET A 175 10.27 -0.50 5.22
N ILE A 176 9.42 -0.61 4.21
CA ILE A 176 8.97 0.53 3.42
C ILE A 176 7.47 0.64 3.56
N VAL A 177 7.00 1.82 3.93
CA VAL A 177 5.57 2.10 4.10
C VAL A 177 5.07 2.93 2.92
N ILE A 178 3.94 2.52 2.36
CA ILE A 178 3.18 3.26 1.36
C ILE A 178 1.82 3.55 1.96
N LEU A 179 1.51 4.83 2.15
CA LEU A 179 0.19 5.29 2.56
C LEU A 179 -0.59 5.74 1.34
N ALA A 180 -1.81 5.24 1.17
CA ALA A 180 -2.65 5.60 0.04
C ALA A 180 -3.98 6.20 0.50
N GLY A 181 -4.54 7.09 -0.33
CA GLY A 181 -5.85 7.70 -0.06
C GLY A 181 -6.16 8.86 -0.98
N TYR A 182 -7.29 9.49 -0.72
CA TYR A 182 -7.73 10.69 -1.45
C TYR A 182 -6.85 11.89 -1.11
N LYS A 183 -6.61 12.75 -2.10
CA LYS A 183 -5.68 13.88 -1.99
C LYS A 183 -6.00 14.83 -0.82
N ASN A 184 -7.28 15.19 -0.67
CA ASN A 184 -7.70 16.15 0.35
C ASN A 184 -7.65 15.54 1.74
N GLU A 185 -8.14 14.31 1.90
CA GLU A 185 -8.18 13.56 3.15
C GLU A 185 -6.77 13.25 3.65
N MET A 186 -5.86 12.84 2.76
CA MET A 186 -4.46 12.61 3.09
C MET A 186 -3.75 13.90 3.50
N LYS A 187 -4.09 15.04 2.87
CA LYS A 187 -3.56 16.35 3.29
C LYS A 187 -3.94 16.65 4.75
N MET A 188 -5.18 16.37 5.14
CA MET A 188 -5.64 16.54 6.54
C MET A 188 -4.88 15.60 7.49
N LEU A 189 -4.67 14.34 7.12
CA LEU A 189 -3.88 13.40 7.91
C LEU A 189 -2.48 13.95 8.20
N PHE A 190 -1.80 14.51 7.19
CA PHE A 190 -0.46 15.09 7.34
C PHE A 190 -0.46 16.38 8.16
N GLN A 191 -1.51 17.20 8.07
CA GLN A 191 -1.66 18.39 8.92
C GLN A 191 -1.86 18.05 10.39
N LEU A 192 -2.60 16.97 10.68
CA LEU A 192 -2.83 16.48 12.03
C LEU A 192 -1.62 15.73 12.61
N ASN A 193 -0.68 15.31 11.75
CA ASN A 193 0.47 14.52 12.17
C ASN A 193 1.74 14.90 11.41
N GLU A 194 2.44 15.92 11.93
CA GLU A 194 3.71 16.41 11.35
C GLU A 194 4.81 15.33 11.29
N GLY A 195 4.75 14.37 12.21
CA GLY A 195 5.69 13.24 12.23
C GLY A 195 5.58 12.35 10.99
N LEU A 196 4.37 12.18 10.41
CA LEU A 196 4.20 11.49 9.13
C LEU A 196 4.78 12.31 7.98
N ALA A 197 4.48 13.61 7.93
CA ALA A 197 4.97 14.49 6.88
C ALA A 197 6.51 14.51 6.80
N SER A 198 7.19 14.44 7.94
CA SER A 198 8.66 14.43 7.98
C SER A 198 9.29 13.12 7.49
N ARG A 199 8.56 12.01 7.53
CA ARG A 199 9.05 10.67 7.15
C ARG A 199 8.66 10.26 5.73
N ILE A 200 7.57 10.81 5.20
CA ILE A 200 7.14 10.60 3.81
C ILE A 200 7.90 11.59 2.93
N ASN A 201 8.78 11.08 2.10
CA ASN A 201 9.64 11.89 1.24
C ASN A 201 9.31 11.78 -0.25
N THR A 202 8.36 10.93 -0.61
CA THR A 202 7.97 10.70 -2.00
C THR A 202 6.44 10.68 -2.11
N TYR A 203 5.92 11.50 -3.01
CA TYR A 203 4.49 11.60 -3.30
C TYR A 203 4.26 11.20 -4.75
N LEU A 204 3.34 10.26 -4.97
CA LEU A 204 2.87 9.86 -6.29
C LEU A 204 1.41 10.30 -6.44
N PHE A 205 1.16 11.04 -7.52
CA PHE A 205 -0.16 11.57 -7.82
C PHE A 205 -0.81 10.74 -8.92
N PHE A 206 -1.93 10.13 -8.61
CA PHE A 206 -2.70 9.29 -9.51
C PHE A 206 -3.90 10.10 -9.99
N GLU A 207 -3.80 10.60 -11.19
CA GLU A 207 -4.87 11.35 -11.84
C GLU A 207 -5.96 10.41 -12.37
N ASP A 208 -7.15 10.94 -12.55
CA ASP A 208 -8.24 10.19 -13.17
C ASP A 208 -7.94 9.97 -14.65
N TYR A 209 -8.22 8.78 -15.15
CA TYR A 209 -8.02 8.45 -16.55
C TYR A 209 -8.85 9.34 -17.47
N ASP A 210 -8.26 9.77 -18.57
CA ASP A 210 -8.97 10.44 -19.63
C ASP A 210 -9.78 9.45 -20.50
N GLN A 211 -10.43 9.97 -21.55
CA GLN A 211 -11.26 9.14 -22.44
C GLN A 211 -10.42 8.13 -23.22
N ALA A 212 -9.27 8.54 -23.72
CA ALA A 212 -8.39 7.68 -24.52
C ALA A 212 -7.81 6.57 -23.66
N GLU A 213 -7.32 6.90 -22.47
CA GLU A 213 -6.79 5.96 -21.49
C GLU A 213 -7.85 4.94 -21.05
N MET A 214 -9.09 5.40 -20.77
CA MET A 214 -10.21 4.49 -20.45
C MET A 214 -10.51 3.54 -21.63
N GLY A 215 -10.41 4.03 -22.86
CA GLY A 215 -10.57 3.21 -24.06
C GLY A 215 -9.48 2.15 -24.20
N GLU A 216 -8.24 2.48 -23.91
CA GLU A 216 -7.14 1.53 -23.91
C GLU A 216 -7.27 0.48 -22.81
N ILE A 217 -7.67 0.89 -21.59
CA ILE A 217 -7.97 -0.02 -20.47
C ILE A 217 -9.08 -1.00 -20.87
N LEU A 218 -10.17 -0.50 -21.48
CA LEU A 218 -11.29 -1.32 -21.94
C LEU A 218 -10.84 -2.38 -22.95
N LYS A 219 -10.07 -1.98 -23.97
CA LYS A 219 -9.51 -2.90 -24.96
C LYS A 219 -8.58 -3.93 -24.34
N GLY A 220 -7.71 -3.50 -23.41
CA GLY A 220 -6.79 -4.38 -22.71
C GLY A 220 -7.51 -5.43 -21.87
N LEU A 221 -8.58 -5.05 -21.15
CA LEU A 221 -9.39 -5.98 -20.36
C LEU A 221 -10.13 -6.97 -21.26
N ALA A 222 -10.81 -6.50 -22.32
CA ALA A 222 -11.49 -7.35 -23.27
C ALA A 222 -10.55 -8.36 -23.92
N THR A 223 -9.39 -7.93 -24.37
CA THR A 223 -8.38 -8.81 -24.98
C THR A 223 -7.88 -9.88 -24.00
N LYS A 224 -7.67 -9.49 -22.74
CA LYS A 224 -7.25 -10.42 -21.68
C LYS A 224 -8.28 -11.51 -21.42
N ASP A 225 -9.57 -11.17 -21.52
CA ASP A 225 -10.68 -12.10 -21.31
C ASP A 225 -11.07 -12.83 -22.63
N GLY A 226 -10.30 -12.61 -23.71
CA GLY A 226 -10.50 -13.31 -25.00
C GLY A 226 -11.55 -12.68 -25.90
N TYR A 227 -11.99 -11.43 -25.62
CA TYR A 227 -12.98 -10.72 -26.42
C TYR A 227 -12.32 -9.72 -27.39
N LEU A 228 -12.92 -9.57 -28.56
CA LEU A 228 -12.66 -8.49 -29.49
C LEU A 228 -13.88 -7.55 -29.48
N ILE A 229 -13.65 -6.26 -29.33
CA ILE A 229 -14.70 -5.26 -29.33
C ILE A 229 -14.78 -4.65 -30.74
N GLU A 230 -15.93 -4.78 -31.37
CA GLU A 230 -16.21 -4.11 -32.65
C GLU A 230 -16.26 -2.58 -32.50
N SER A 231 -15.97 -1.85 -33.58
CA SER A 231 -15.84 -0.38 -33.52
C SER A 231 -17.09 0.32 -32.99
N ASP A 232 -18.27 -0.09 -33.44
CA ASP A 232 -19.55 0.50 -33.04
C ASP A 232 -19.83 0.24 -31.54
N ALA A 233 -19.57 -0.99 -31.08
CA ALA A 233 -19.69 -1.38 -29.69
C ALA A 233 -18.69 -0.60 -28.81
N PHE A 234 -17.45 -0.40 -29.29
CA PHE A 234 -16.44 0.37 -28.59
C PHE A 234 -16.86 1.82 -28.39
N GLU A 235 -17.36 2.49 -29.43
CA GLU A 235 -17.84 3.87 -29.36
C GLU A 235 -19.01 4.00 -28.37
N MET A 236 -19.95 3.07 -28.41
CA MET A 236 -21.07 3.03 -27.46
C MET A 236 -20.59 2.86 -26.01
N LEU A 237 -19.64 1.95 -25.76
CA LEU A 237 -19.08 1.72 -24.42
C LEU A 237 -18.33 2.96 -23.91
N ILE A 238 -17.56 3.65 -24.75
CA ILE A 238 -16.89 4.91 -24.38
C ILE A 238 -17.91 5.97 -23.97
N ASN A 239 -19.01 6.13 -24.70
CA ASN A 239 -20.07 7.07 -24.34
C ASN A 239 -20.70 6.74 -22.98
N VAL A 240 -20.90 5.46 -22.67
CA VAL A 240 -21.38 5.01 -21.37
C VAL A 240 -20.35 5.34 -20.26
N LEU A 241 -19.06 5.13 -20.50
CA LEU A 241 -18.00 5.46 -19.55
C LEU A 241 -17.92 6.97 -19.28
N LEU A 242 -18.05 7.81 -20.31
CA LEU A 242 -18.09 9.26 -20.17
C LEU A 242 -19.29 9.72 -19.34
N TYR A 243 -20.47 9.15 -19.57
CA TYR A 243 -21.62 9.41 -18.72
C TYR A 243 -21.36 9.01 -17.26
N LYS A 244 -20.82 7.80 -17.04
CA LYS A 244 -20.47 7.33 -15.69
C LYS A 244 -19.41 8.20 -15.01
N LYS A 245 -18.48 8.78 -15.76
CA LYS A 245 -17.45 9.70 -15.24
C LYS A 245 -18.06 10.94 -14.56
N CYS A 246 -19.25 11.35 -14.96
CA CYS A 246 -20.00 12.45 -14.34
C CYS A 246 -20.71 12.05 -13.03
N LEU A 247 -20.72 10.76 -12.67
CA LEU A 247 -21.42 10.28 -11.48
C LEU A 247 -20.48 10.20 -10.27
N PRO A 248 -20.97 10.46 -9.05
CA PRO A 248 -20.18 10.34 -7.82
C PRO A 248 -19.60 8.93 -7.57
N SER A 249 -20.22 7.91 -8.18
CA SER A 249 -19.80 6.50 -8.06
C SER A 249 -18.70 6.11 -9.05
N PHE A 250 -18.19 7.05 -9.84
CA PHE A 250 -17.12 6.76 -10.80
C PHE A 250 -15.84 6.34 -10.08
N ALA A 251 -15.25 5.24 -10.51
CA ALA A 251 -14.06 4.63 -9.90
C ALA A 251 -13.03 4.22 -10.98
N ASN A 252 -12.81 5.07 -11.99
CA ASN A 252 -11.75 4.90 -12.99
C ASN A 252 -11.72 3.48 -13.59
N GLY A 253 -10.57 2.81 -13.56
CA GLY A 253 -10.39 1.45 -14.08
C GLY A 253 -11.32 0.39 -13.47
N ARG A 254 -11.84 0.60 -12.25
CA ARG A 254 -12.89 -0.30 -11.69
C ARG A 254 -14.22 -0.14 -12.39
N THR A 255 -14.54 1.07 -12.83
CA THR A 255 -15.78 1.32 -13.60
C THR A 255 -15.69 0.74 -15.00
N VAL A 256 -14.51 0.78 -15.62
CA VAL A 256 -14.23 0.14 -16.91
C VAL A 256 -14.36 -1.37 -16.82
#